data_b0ea3157313fe3ca757d983c73805118
#
_entry.id   b0ea3157313fe3ca757d983c73805118
#
_cell.length_a   1.000
_cell.length_b   1.000
_cell.length_c   1.000
_cell.angle_alpha   90.00
_cell.angle_beta   90.00
_cell.angle_gamma   90.00
#
_symmetry.space_group_name_H-M   'P 1'
#
loop_
_entity.id
_entity.type
_entity.pdbx_description
1 polymer ?
#
loop_
_entity_poly.entity_id
_entity_poly.type
_entity_poly.pdbx_seq_one_letter_code
_entity_poly.pdbx_strand_id
1 'polypeptide(L)'
;MRELLTRASSFMSLLPADEQAVPEPSPNSFFYRVFYKHIDIANKVVDTSYLQTMAAGKLCPDYYGQLTVLDSYYCYRAADTLKSLLCKIDQEDNPKLYKLANVMSQKYDKYNSTFLDYWHLRESDSVTPTKTMHDYAEHEHNVMCYEDPIYTLVAYIPCYYLWPWFSQQIMERDGYNKDGIYDYWFKGNYYGKDSYKSAWLIGDLIEEWEAIEKTFDEAKAEEIYVKSMNYELQVFTEADKKEGGQ
;
A
#
# COMPACT_ATOMS: atom_id res chain seq x y z
N MET A 1 -9.89 20.85 -10.90
CA MET A 1 -9.86 20.19 -9.59
C MET A 1 -10.44 18.76 -9.61
N ARG A 2 -11.63 18.50 -10.21
CA ARG A 2 -12.16 17.11 -10.33
C ARG A 2 -11.20 16.15 -11.07
N GLU A 3 -10.64 16.53 -12.21
CA GLU A 3 -9.66 15.70 -12.93
C GLU A 3 -8.35 15.46 -12.17
N LEU A 4 -7.93 16.42 -11.35
CA LEU A 4 -6.72 16.37 -10.55
C LEU A 4 -6.80 15.28 -9.46
N LEU A 5 -7.92 15.25 -8.72
CA LEU A 5 -8.15 14.26 -7.67
C LEU A 5 -8.34 12.83 -8.24
N THR A 6 -8.98 12.71 -9.42
CA THR A 6 -9.18 11.42 -10.09
C THR A 6 -7.85 10.77 -10.54
N ARG A 7 -6.85 11.57 -10.90
CA ARG A 7 -5.54 11.05 -11.32
C ARG A 7 -4.62 10.71 -10.15
N ALA A 8 -4.66 11.47 -9.06
CA ALA A 8 -3.92 11.12 -7.83
C ALA A 8 -4.46 9.85 -7.16
N SER A 9 -5.77 9.61 -7.24
CA SER A 9 -6.42 8.40 -6.71
C SER A 9 -6.22 7.15 -7.56
N SER A 10 -5.72 7.28 -8.80
CA SER A 10 -5.61 6.15 -9.74
C SER A 10 -4.25 5.44 -9.66
N PHE A 11 -3.65 5.37 -8.47
CA PHE A 11 -2.43 4.60 -8.23
C PHE A 11 -2.57 3.14 -8.69
N MET A 12 -3.79 2.59 -8.63
CA MET A 12 -4.09 1.19 -8.93
C MET A 12 -4.47 0.91 -10.39
N SER A 13 -4.74 1.93 -11.22
CA SER A 13 -5.23 1.72 -12.60
C SER A 13 -4.13 1.56 -13.66
N LEU A 14 -2.88 1.34 -13.25
CA LEU A 14 -1.73 1.33 -14.17
C LEU A 14 -1.23 -0.06 -14.57
N LEU A 15 -2.05 -1.10 -14.42
CA LEU A 15 -1.80 -2.34 -15.14
C LEU A 15 -1.99 -2.09 -16.66
N PRO A 16 -1.09 -2.57 -17.52
CA PRO A 16 -1.30 -2.49 -18.96
C PRO A 16 -2.65 -3.08 -19.35
N ALA A 17 -3.34 -2.49 -20.31
CA ALA A 17 -4.66 -2.91 -20.77
C ALA A 17 -4.72 -4.36 -21.30
N ASP A 18 -3.57 -4.96 -21.57
CA ASP A 18 -3.40 -6.29 -22.16
C ASP A 18 -3.19 -7.41 -21.12
N GLU A 19 -3.26 -7.11 -19.81
CA GLU A 19 -3.11 -8.17 -18.83
C GLU A 19 -4.40 -9.01 -18.76
N GLN A 20 -4.23 -10.30 -19.06
CA GLN A 20 -5.20 -11.38 -18.82
C GLN A 20 -5.80 -11.20 -17.42
N ALA A 21 -7.05 -11.65 -17.23
CA ALA A 21 -7.72 -11.61 -15.94
C ALA A 21 -6.78 -12.15 -14.84
N VAL A 22 -6.33 -11.25 -13.94
CA VAL A 22 -5.49 -11.64 -12.80
C VAL A 22 -6.35 -12.51 -11.91
N PRO A 23 -5.97 -13.78 -11.68
CA PRO A 23 -6.76 -14.66 -10.82
C PRO A 23 -6.74 -14.11 -9.38
N GLU A 24 -7.85 -14.26 -8.71
CA GLU A 24 -7.92 -14.07 -7.27
C GLU A 24 -7.17 -15.22 -6.59
N PRO A 25 -6.25 -14.98 -5.64
CA PRO A 25 -5.56 -16.04 -4.91
C PRO A 25 -6.55 -17.02 -4.26
N SER A 26 -6.12 -18.27 -4.07
CA SER A 26 -6.93 -19.26 -3.35
C SER A 26 -7.32 -18.73 -1.96
N PRO A 27 -8.59 -18.97 -1.51
CA PRO A 27 -8.99 -18.63 -0.14
C PRO A 27 -8.13 -19.26 0.95
N ASN A 28 -7.39 -20.34 0.62
CA ASN A 28 -6.47 -21.03 1.51
C ASN A 28 -5.01 -20.62 1.32
N SER A 29 -4.69 -19.67 0.42
CA SER A 29 -3.34 -19.14 0.24
C SER A 29 -2.84 -18.44 1.50
N PHE A 30 -1.53 -18.35 1.67
CA PHE A 30 -0.91 -17.54 2.73
C PHE A 30 -1.49 -16.13 2.75
N PHE A 31 -1.66 -15.52 1.57
CA PHE A 31 -2.18 -14.16 1.40
C PHE A 31 -3.49 -13.92 2.15
N TYR A 32 -4.49 -14.80 1.99
CA TYR A 32 -5.77 -14.67 2.69
C TYR A 32 -5.73 -15.19 4.13
N ARG A 33 -4.98 -16.28 4.38
CA ARG A 33 -4.84 -16.80 5.75
C ARG A 33 -4.25 -15.74 6.69
N VAL A 34 -3.17 -15.07 6.28
CA VAL A 34 -2.53 -14.06 7.12
C VAL A 34 -3.40 -12.83 7.31
N PHE A 35 -4.11 -12.37 6.26
CA PHE A 35 -5.03 -11.25 6.36
C PHE A 35 -6.17 -11.53 7.35
N TYR A 36 -6.87 -12.65 7.18
CA TYR A 36 -8.00 -12.98 8.04
C TYR A 36 -7.59 -13.35 9.48
N LYS A 37 -6.41 -13.92 9.67
CA LYS A 37 -5.86 -14.19 11.00
C LYS A 37 -5.63 -12.88 11.79
N HIS A 38 -5.26 -11.80 11.10
CA HIS A 38 -4.98 -10.48 11.68
C HIS A 38 -5.99 -9.40 11.27
N ILE A 39 -7.21 -9.80 10.96
CA ILE A 39 -8.30 -8.90 10.53
C ILE A 39 -8.64 -7.82 11.57
N ASP A 40 -8.34 -8.09 12.84
CA ASP A 40 -8.54 -7.14 13.93
C ASP A 40 -7.68 -5.88 13.76
N ILE A 41 -6.45 -6.00 13.19
CA ILE A 41 -5.61 -4.84 12.87
C ILE A 41 -6.26 -4.03 11.75
N ALA A 42 -6.71 -4.67 10.68
CA ALA A 42 -7.40 -4.01 9.58
C ALA A 42 -8.66 -3.28 10.05
N ASN A 43 -9.46 -3.91 10.92
CA ASN A 43 -10.64 -3.26 11.52
C ASN A 43 -10.27 -2.03 12.36
N LYS A 44 -9.18 -2.08 13.13
CA LYS A 44 -8.68 -0.92 13.88
C LYS A 44 -8.26 0.22 12.94
N VAL A 45 -7.68 -0.08 11.77
CA VAL A 45 -7.37 0.95 10.76
C VAL A 45 -8.65 1.63 10.30
N VAL A 46 -9.68 0.86 9.94
CA VAL A 46 -10.99 1.40 9.55
C VAL A 46 -11.57 2.32 10.62
N ASP A 47 -11.40 1.96 11.90
CA ASP A 47 -11.99 2.68 13.03
C ASP A 47 -11.13 3.85 13.53
N THR A 48 -10.01 4.18 12.87
CA THR A 48 -9.21 5.38 13.20
C THR A 48 -10.02 6.66 13.04
N SER A 49 -9.77 7.63 13.93
CA SER A 49 -10.43 8.94 13.86
C SER A 49 -10.21 9.62 12.51
N TYR A 50 -9.01 9.50 11.93
CA TYR A 50 -8.68 10.03 10.62
C TYR A 50 -9.63 9.53 9.53
N LEU A 51 -9.75 8.20 9.36
CA LEU A 51 -10.60 7.61 8.32
C LEU A 51 -12.09 7.85 8.60
N GLN A 52 -12.53 7.81 9.85
CA GLN A 52 -13.94 8.04 10.21
C GLN A 52 -14.36 9.50 9.98
N THR A 53 -13.51 10.47 10.34
CA THR A 53 -13.80 11.89 10.08
C THR A 53 -13.72 12.23 8.59
N MET A 54 -12.81 11.58 7.87
CA MET A 54 -12.69 11.66 6.42
C MET A 54 -13.93 11.10 5.71
N ALA A 55 -14.41 9.92 6.13
CA ALA A 55 -15.63 9.29 5.62
C ALA A 55 -16.88 10.16 5.84
N ALA A 56 -16.94 10.85 6.97
CA ALA A 56 -18.02 11.80 7.29
C ALA A 56 -17.88 13.14 6.53
N GLY A 57 -16.81 13.37 5.78
CA GLY A 57 -16.51 14.63 5.10
C GLY A 57 -16.09 15.76 6.05
N LYS A 58 -15.65 15.44 7.26
CA LYS A 58 -15.33 16.38 8.35
C LYS A 58 -13.84 16.50 8.69
N LEU A 59 -12.99 15.71 8.05
CA LEU A 59 -11.54 15.77 8.27
C LEU A 59 -11.03 17.18 7.90
N CYS A 60 -10.17 17.73 8.77
CA CYS A 60 -9.49 18.98 8.45
C CYS A 60 -8.58 18.80 7.22
N PRO A 61 -8.67 19.69 6.20
CA PRO A 61 -7.83 19.62 5.02
C PRO A 61 -6.33 19.62 5.31
N ASP A 62 -5.89 20.24 6.41
CA ASP A 62 -4.49 20.27 6.79
C ASP A 62 -3.96 18.85 7.12
N TYR A 63 -4.75 18.05 7.84
CA TYR A 63 -4.37 16.66 8.13
C TYR A 63 -4.34 15.78 6.88
N TYR A 64 -5.30 16.00 5.96
CA TYR A 64 -5.28 15.34 4.66
C TYR A 64 -4.00 15.68 3.89
N GLY A 65 -3.65 16.97 3.82
CA GLY A 65 -2.46 17.45 3.14
C GLY A 65 -1.17 16.89 3.77
N GLN A 66 -1.09 16.88 5.11
CA GLN A 66 0.06 16.33 5.84
C GLN A 66 0.27 14.86 5.52
N LEU A 67 -0.76 14.01 5.63
CA LEU A 67 -0.63 12.59 5.30
C LEU A 67 -0.25 12.40 3.83
N THR A 68 -0.85 13.17 2.93
CA THR A 68 -0.57 13.08 1.50
C THR A 68 0.90 13.43 1.19
N VAL A 69 1.48 14.42 1.86
CA VAL A 69 2.91 14.77 1.72
C VAL A 69 3.80 13.66 2.28
N LEU A 70 3.46 13.09 3.43
CA LEU A 70 4.19 11.96 4.03
C LEU A 70 4.13 10.71 3.15
N ASP A 71 2.99 10.46 2.49
CA ASP A 71 2.83 9.36 1.53
C ASP A 71 3.78 9.50 0.32
N SER A 72 4.08 10.73 -0.10
CA SER A 72 5.08 10.93 -1.16
C SER A 72 6.48 10.48 -0.76
N TYR A 73 6.88 10.70 0.50
CA TYR A 73 8.14 10.17 1.03
C TYR A 73 8.13 8.64 1.05
N TYR A 74 7.04 8.03 1.55
CA TYR A 74 6.91 6.58 1.54
C TYR A 74 7.02 6.02 0.12
N CYS A 75 6.28 6.56 -0.85
CA CYS A 75 6.31 6.11 -2.23
C CYS A 75 7.70 6.23 -2.88
N TYR A 76 8.44 7.31 -2.56
CA TYR A 76 9.82 7.47 -2.99
C TYR A 76 10.71 6.35 -2.44
N ARG A 77 10.64 6.08 -1.13
CA ARG A 77 11.42 5.01 -0.47
C ARG A 77 11.02 3.62 -0.96
N ALA A 78 9.73 3.38 -1.18
CA ALA A 78 9.21 2.12 -1.73
C ALA A 78 9.74 1.87 -3.16
N ALA A 79 9.75 2.89 -4.02
CA ALA A 79 10.32 2.78 -5.35
C ALA A 79 11.81 2.41 -5.32
N ASP A 80 12.59 3.05 -4.43
CA ASP A 80 14.03 2.80 -4.27
C ASP A 80 14.29 1.39 -3.73
N THR A 81 13.53 0.96 -2.73
CA THR A 81 13.60 -0.41 -2.18
C THR A 81 13.31 -1.45 -3.26
N LEU A 82 12.27 -1.27 -4.07
CA LEU A 82 11.92 -2.20 -5.16
C LEU A 82 12.94 -2.20 -6.30
N LYS A 83 13.54 -1.05 -6.63
CA LYS A 83 14.67 -0.99 -7.58
C LYS A 83 15.89 -1.77 -7.04
N SER A 84 16.18 -1.63 -5.75
CA SER A 84 17.25 -2.39 -5.10
C SER A 84 16.95 -3.90 -5.08
N LEU A 85 15.68 -4.29 -4.90
CA LEU A 85 15.24 -5.67 -4.99
C LEU A 85 15.55 -6.28 -6.36
N LEU A 86 15.37 -5.53 -7.46
CA LEU A 86 15.69 -6.02 -8.81
C LEU A 86 17.14 -6.46 -8.97
N CYS A 87 18.07 -5.85 -8.21
CA CYS A 87 19.47 -6.22 -8.23
C CYS A 87 19.75 -7.56 -7.48
N LYS A 88 18.82 -8.03 -6.67
CA LYS A 88 18.92 -9.30 -5.93
C LYS A 88 18.24 -10.47 -6.64
N ILE A 89 17.35 -10.18 -7.60
CA ILE A 89 16.59 -11.22 -8.30
C ILE A 89 17.34 -11.60 -9.58
N ASP A 90 17.64 -12.90 -9.72
CA ASP A 90 18.05 -13.43 -11.01
C ASP A 90 16.80 -13.47 -11.93
N GLN A 91 16.85 -12.69 -12.99
CA GLN A 91 15.74 -12.56 -13.93
C GLN A 91 15.47 -13.85 -14.73
N GLU A 92 16.50 -14.66 -14.99
CA GLU A 92 16.35 -15.92 -15.73
C GLU A 92 15.68 -16.98 -14.84
N ASP A 93 16.09 -17.05 -13.56
CA ASP A 93 15.56 -18.00 -12.60
C ASP A 93 14.17 -17.59 -12.07
N ASN A 94 13.93 -16.28 -11.90
CA ASN A 94 12.72 -15.74 -11.28
C ASN A 94 12.04 -14.64 -12.11
N PRO A 95 11.64 -14.91 -13.37
CA PRO A 95 11.16 -13.88 -14.29
C PRO A 95 9.86 -13.20 -13.84
N LYS A 96 8.97 -13.93 -13.17
CA LYS A 96 7.69 -13.38 -12.67
C LYS A 96 7.94 -12.41 -11.51
N LEU A 97 8.79 -12.80 -10.54
CA LEU A 97 9.16 -11.95 -9.41
C LEU A 97 9.86 -10.67 -9.87
N TYR A 98 10.81 -10.80 -10.80
CA TYR A 98 11.49 -9.65 -11.41
C TYR A 98 10.50 -8.72 -12.11
N LYS A 99 9.61 -9.26 -12.95
CA LYS A 99 8.59 -8.48 -13.66
C LYS A 99 7.68 -7.74 -12.69
N LEU A 100 7.19 -8.42 -11.64
CA LEU A 100 6.29 -7.81 -10.67
C LEU A 100 6.99 -6.70 -9.88
N ALA A 101 8.19 -6.93 -9.34
CA ALA A 101 8.97 -5.92 -8.63
C ALA A 101 9.26 -4.68 -9.51
N ASN A 102 9.59 -4.90 -10.80
CA ASN A 102 9.81 -3.81 -11.76
C ASN A 102 8.53 -2.99 -12.00
N VAL A 103 7.39 -3.64 -12.21
CA VAL A 103 6.11 -2.94 -12.38
C VAL A 103 5.75 -2.16 -11.12
N MET A 104 5.93 -2.74 -9.93
CA MET A 104 5.67 -2.07 -8.66
C MET A 104 6.55 -0.83 -8.48
N SER A 105 7.87 -0.93 -8.75
CA SER A 105 8.79 0.22 -8.65
C SER A 105 8.39 1.36 -9.60
N GLN A 106 8.05 1.03 -10.85
CA GLN A 106 7.61 2.03 -11.83
C GLN A 106 6.29 2.70 -11.44
N LYS A 107 5.38 1.97 -10.79
CA LYS A 107 4.12 2.53 -10.30
C LYS A 107 4.38 3.56 -9.19
N TYR A 108 5.24 3.25 -8.23
CA TYR A 108 5.62 4.19 -7.19
C TYR A 108 6.34 5.43 -7.76
N ASP A 109 7.27 5.26 -8.69
CA ASP A 109 7.93 6.38 -9.37
C ASP A 109 6.92 7.28 -10.09
N LYS A 110 5.98 6.68 -10.84
CA LYS A 110 4.98 7.42 -11.58
C LYS A 110 4.01 8.14 -10.65
N TYR A 111 3.55 7.48 -9.59
CA TYR A 111 2.70 8.11 -8.57
C TYR A 111 3.43 9.30 -7.95
N ASN A 112 4.67 9.08 -7.54
CA ASN A 112 5.48 10.12 -6.91
C ASN A 112 5.71 11.32 -7.82
N SER A 113 6.07 11.12 -9.10
CA SER A 113 6.24 12.22 -10.05
C SER A 113 4.93 12.99 -10.28
N THR A 114 3.81 12.30 -10.42
CA THR A 114 2.49 12.93 -10.55
C THR A 114 2.15 13.76 -9.31
N PHE A 115 2.49 13.27 -8.14
CA PHE A 115 2.27 13.94 -6.87
C PHE A 115 3.10 15.21 -6.75
N LEU A 116 4.37 15.16 -7.12
CA LEU A 116 5.26 16.32 -7.14
C LEU A 116 4.70 17.44 -8.05
N ASP A 117 4.20 17.06 -9.23
CA ASP A 117 3.59 18.00 -10.18
C ASP A 117 2.36 18.69 -9.60
N TYR A 118 1.48 17.95 -8.91
CA TYR A 118 0.23 18.51 -8.37
C TYR A 118 0.41 19.37 -7.13
N TRP A 119 1.32 18.97 -6.25
CA TRP A 119 1.57 19.69 -4.99
C TRP A 119 2.71 20.69 -5.13
N HIS A 120 3.29 20.80 -6.33
CA HIS A 120 4.45 21.66 -6.58
C HIS A 120 5.63 21.39 -5.61
N LEU A 121 5.75 20.15 -5.17
CA LEU A 121 6.88 19.71 -4.38
C LEU A 121 8.08 19.52 -5.30
N ARG A 122 9.25 19.88 -4.82
CA ARG A 122 10.46 19.81 -5.63
C ARG A 122 11.04 18.40 -5.67
N GLU A 123 11.12 17.78 -4.50
CA GLU A 123 11.72 16.46 -4.31
C GLU A 123 11.10 15.78 -3.09
N SER A 124 10.72 14.52 -3.20
CA SER A 124 10.09 13.79 -2.09
C SER A 124 11.10 13.40 -1.00
N ASP A 125 12.40 13.28 -1.34
CA ASP A 125 13.47 13.05 -0.38
C ASP A 125 13.73 14.24 0.54
N SER A 126 13.26 15.43 0.19
CA SER A 126 13.31 16.63 1.04
C SER A 126 12.19 16.66 2.10
N VAL A 127 11.20 15.77 2.01
CA VAL A 127 10.14 15.65 3.01
C VAL A 127 10.73 15.07 4.30
N THR A 128 10.56 15.77 5.42
CA THR A 128 10.89 15.21 6.73
C THR A 128 9.77 14.26 7.15
N PRO A 129 10.02 12.93 7.20
CA PRO A 129 9.00 11.98 7.59
C PRO A 129 8.73 12.04 9.09
N THR A 130 7.53 11.61 9.51
CA THR A 130 7.34 11.22 10.90
C THR A 130 8.20 9.99 11.22
N LYS A 131 8.44 9.75 12.52
CA LYS A 131 9.18 8.54 12.92
C LYS A 131 8.49 7.28 12.43
N THR A 132 7.17 7.21 12.51
CA THR A 132 6.38 6.06 12.05
C THR A 132 6.55 5.82 10.55
N MET A 133 6.46 6.87 9.73
CA MET A 133 6.61 6.74 8.28
C MET A 133 8.05 6.34 7.88
N HIS A 134 9.04 6.91 8.57
CA HIS A 134 10.44 6.52 8.39
C HIS A 134 10.65 5.04 8.75
N ASP A 135 10.21 4.62 9.93
CA ASP A 135 10.40 3.26 10.42
C ASP A 135 9.66 2.22 9.56
N TYR A 136 8.51 2.61 8.97
CA TYR A 136 7.79 1.76 8.01
C TYR A 136 8.61 1.54 6.73
N ALA A 137 9.08 2.60 6.12
CA ALA A 137 9.92 2.51 4.92
C ALA A 137 11.23 1.73 5.19
N GLU A 138 11.86 1.96 6.36
CA GLU A 138 13.06 1.21 6.78
C GLU A 138 12.75 -0.26 7.06
N HIS A 139 11.57 -0.60 7.57
CA HIS A 139 11.19 -2.00 7.73
C HIS A 139 11.17 -2.73 6.39
N GLU A 140 10.49 -2.18 5.37
CA GLU A 140 10.43 -2.78 4.04
C GLU A 140 11.82 -2.87 3.39
N HIS A 141 12.63 -1.82 3.55
CA HIS A 141 14.01 -1.81 3.07
C HIS A 141 14.88 -2.89 3.75
N ASN A 142 14.76 -3.04 5.07
CA ASN A 142 15.49 -4.07 5.81
C ASN A 142 15.07 -5.49 5.41
N VAL A 143 13.77 -5.73 5.21
CA VAL A 143 13.29 -7.01 4.66
C VAL A 143 13.95 -7.27 3.29
N MET A 144 13.95 -6.28 2.41
CA MET A 144 14.61 -6.39 1.10
C MET A 144 16.12 -6.69 1.24
N CYS A 145 16.80 -6.06 2.19
CA CYS A 145 18.25 -6.24 2.36
C CYS A 145 18.62 -7.61 2.90
N TYR A 146 17.88 -8.13 3.87
CA TYR A 146 18.33 -9.25 4.71
C TYR A 146 17.55 -10.55 4.49
N GLU A 147 16.39 -10.50 3.82
CA GLU A 147 15.58 -11.69 3.60
C GLU A 147 15.57 -12.10 2.11
N ASP A 148 15.03 -13.28 1.83
CA ASP A 148 14.82 -13.71 0.44
C ASP A 148 13.85 -12.77 -0.27
N PRO A 149 14.01 -12.53 -1.58
CA PRO A 149 13.23 -11.57 -2.34
C PRO A 149 11.71 -11.67 -2.18
N ILE A 150 11.20 -12.89 -1.99
CA ILE A 150 9.74 -13.10 -1.81
C ILE A 150 9.19 -12.42 -0.55
N TYR A 151 9.98 -12.33 0.53
CA TYR A 151 9.53 -11.67 1.76
C TYR A 151 9.37 -10.16 1.61
N THR A 152 10.08 -9.55 0.65
CA THR A 152 9.83 -8.15 0.30
C THR A 152 8.40 -7.97 -0.20
N LEU A 153 7.90 -8.87 -1.05
CA LEU A 153 6.51 -8.82 -1.50
C LEU A 153 5.52 -9.01 -0.34
N VAL A 154 5.84 -9.88 0.62
CA VAL A 154 5.03 -10.06 1.84
C VAL A 154 4.90 -8.74 2.61
N ALA A 155 5.99 -7.98 2.75
CA ALA A 155 5.97 -6.68 3.44
C ALA A 155 5.06 -5.65 2.74
N TYR A 156 4.90 -5.75 1.42
CA TYR A 156 4.04 -4.86 0.62
C TYR A 156 2.56 -5.28 0.55
N ILE A 157 2.18 -6.49 1.02
CA ILE A 157 0.76 -6.90 1.01
C ILE A 157 -0.15 -5.87 1.69
N PRO A 158 0.18 -5.33 2.89
CA PRO A 158 -0.68 -4.34 3.56
C PRO A 158 -0.95 -3.12 2.69
N CYS A 159 0.07 -2.47 2.16
CA CYS A 159 -0.10 -1.30 1.30
C CYS A 159 -1.00 -1.59 0.08
N TYR A 160 -0.83 -2.76 -0.57
CA TYR A 160 -1.58 -3.09 -1.78
C TYR A 160 -2.99 -3.63 -1.54
N TYR A 161 -3.25 -4.29 -0.40
CA TYR A 161 -4.53 -4.93 -0.13
C TYR A 161 -5.40 -4.18 0.88
N LEU A 162 -4.80 -3.62 1.93
CA LEU A 162 -5.55 -2.95 2.99
C LEU A 162 -6.28 -1.70 2.50
N TRP A 163 -5.64 -0.89 1.62
CA TRP A 163 -6.21 0.38 1.15
C TRP A 163 -7.51 0.20 0.34
N PRO A 164 -7.59 -0.66 -0.68
CA PRO A 164 -8.87 -0.95 -1.32
C PRO A 164 -9.86 -1.63 -0.39
N TRP A 165 -9.39 -2.51 0.53
CA TRP A 165 -10.26 -3.20 1.46
C TRP A 165 -10.92 -2.24 2.45
N PHE A 166 -10.18 -1.40 3.14
CA PHE A 166 -10.80 -0.47 4.08
C PHE A 166 -11.67 0.58 3.37
N SER A 167 -11.29 0.99 2.17
CA SER A 167 -12.11 1.92 1.38
C SER A 167 -13.46 1.30 1.03
N GLN A 168 -13.48 0.03 0.62
CA GLN A 168 -14.73 -0.71 0.42
C GLN A 168 -15.55 -0.77 1.71
N GLN A 169 -14.94 -1.20 2.83
CA GLN A 169 -15.63 -1.32 4.12
C GLN A 169 -16.26 0.00 4.55
N ILE A 170 -15.55 1.12 4.39
CA ILE A 170 -16.03 2.45 4.76
C ILE A 170 -17.16 2.90 3.84
N MET A 171 -17.03 2.73 2.52
CA MET A 171 -18.04 3.15 1.55
C MET A 171 -19.35 2.37 1.69
N GLU A 172 -19.31 1.15 2.23
CA GLU A 172 -20.48 0.29 2.49
C GLU A 172 -21.14 0.56 3.85
N ARG A 173 -20.49 1.34 4.76
CA ARG A 173 -21.05 1.66 6.09
C ARG A 173 -22.10 2.75 6.03
N ASP A 174 -23.05 2.65 6.96
CA ASP A 174 -23.98 3.74 7.24
C ASP A 174 -23.22 4.98 7.71
N GLY A 175 -23.62 6.15 7.18
CA GLY A 175 -23.00 7.43 7.52
C GLY A 175 -21.83 7.84 6.62
N TYR A 176 -21.45 7.03 5.63
CA TYR A 176 -20.51 7.46 4.59
C TYR A 176 -21.07 8.61 3.78
N ASN A 177 -20.32 9.71 3.67
CA ASN A 177 -20.73 10.89 2.93
C ASN A 177 -20.32 10.82 1.45
N LYS A 178 -21.23 10.30 0.62
CA LYS A 178 -21.04 10.13 -0.84
C LYS A 178 -20.86 11.43 -1.62
N ASP A 179 -21.28 12.55 -1.04
CA ASP A 179 -21.13 13.90 -1.61
C ASP A 179 -20.02 14.71 -0.92
N GLY A 180 -19.26 14.04 -0.04
CA GLY A 180 -18.14 14.63 0.71
C GLY A 180 -16.95 14.95 -0.18
N ILE A 181 -16.12 15.91 0.28
CA ILE A 181 -14.93 16.34 -0.46
C ILE A 181 -13.89 15.22 -0.61
N TYR A 182 -13.96 14.18 0.23
CA TYR A 182 -13.06 13.04 0.22
C TYR A 182 -13.64 11.80 -0.49
N ASP A 183 -14.86 11.83 -1.02
CA ASP A 183 -15.47 10.70 -1.74
C ASP A 183 -14.59 10.18 -2.88
N TYR A 184 -13.94 11.09 -3.59
CA TYR A 184 -13.02 10.74 -4.68
C TYR A 184 -11.79 9.95 -4.20
N TRP A 185 -11.30 10.20 -3.00
CA TRP A 185 -10.18 9.48 -2.45
C TRP A 185 -10.53 8.02 -2.17
N PHE A 186 -11.68 7.77 -1.53
CA PHE A 186 -12.17 6.41 -1.31
C PHE A 186 -12.45 5.68 -2.63
N LYS A 187 -13.12 6.34 -3.58
CA LYS A 187 -13.38 5.78 -4.93
C LYS A 187 -12.12 5.54 -5.73
N GLY A 188 -11.06 6.27 -5.48
CA GLY A 188 -9.76 6.04 -6.09
C GLY A 188 -9.08 4.78 -5.56
N ASN A 189 -9.25 4.49 -4.28
CA ASN A 189 -8.71 3.28 -3.67
C ASN A 189 -9.59 2.05 -3.96
N TYR A 190 -10.92 2.22 -4.02
CA TYR A 190 -11.83 1.12 -4.34
C TYR A 190 -12.85 1.51 -5.41
N TYR A 191 -12.73 0.88 -6.57
CA TYR A 191 -13.59 1.03 -7.75
C TYR A 191 -14.15 -0.33 -8.23
N GLY A 192 -14.25 -1.30 -7.34
CA GLY A 192 -14.69 -2.67 -7.59
C GLY A 192 -13.55 -3.69 -7.47
N LYS A 193 -13.79 -4.92 -7.93
CA LYS A 193 -12.82 -6.02 -7.80
C LYS A 193 -11.46 -5.73 -8.43
N ASP A 194 -11.42 -4.92 -9.46
CA ASP A 194 -10.17 -4.55 -10.15
C ASP A 194 -9.17 -3.81 -9.25
N SER A 195 -9.65 -3.18 -8.17
CA SER A 195 -8.81 -2.53 -7.16
C SER A 195 -7.84 -3.49 -6.46
N TYR A 196 -8.17 -4.76 -6.41
CA TYR A 196 -7.37 -5.79 -5.74
C TYR A 196 -6.33 -6.46 -6.65
N LYS A 197 -6.39 -6.25 -7.97
CA LYS A 197 -5.54 -6.98 -8.93
C LYS A 197 -4.05 -6.93 -8.60
N SER A 198 -3.54 -5.76 -8.19
CA SER A 198 -2.11 -5.65 -7.84
C SER A 198 -1.74 -6.46 -6.59
N ALA A 199 -2.63 -6.51 -5.60
CA ALA A 199 -2.46 -7.35 -4.42
C ALA A 199 -2.58 -8.84 -4.76
N TRP A 200 -3.49 -9.20 -5.67
CA TRP A 200 -3.65 -10.57 -6.13
C TRP A 200 -2.43 -11.09 -6.89
N LEU A 201 -1.76 -10.24 -7.68
CA LEU A 201 -0.49 -10.62 -8.31
C LEU A 201 0.59 -10.96 -7.28
N ILE A 202 0.63 -10.23 -6.16
CA ILE A 202 1.52 -10.55 -5.04
C ILE A 202 1.12 -11.89 -4.43
N GLY A 203 -0.17 -12.08 -4.14
CA GLY A 203 -0.70 -13.29 -3.54
C GLY A 203 -0.49 -14.54 -4.39
N ASP A 204 -0.75 -14.44 -5.71
CA ASP A 204 -0.53 -15.52 -6.68
C ASP A 204 0.94 -15.94 -6.74
N LEU A 205 1.85 -14.97 -6.76
CA LEU A 205 3.27 -15.26 -6.79
C LEU A 205 3.77 -15.91 -5.48
N ILE A 206 3.25 -15.49 -4.33
CA ILE A 206 3.56 -16.12 -3.04
C ILE A 206 3.03 -17.56 -3.02
N GLU A 207 1.82 -17.81 -3.51
CA GLU A 207 1.23 -19.15 -3.59
C GLU A 207 2.04 -20.08 -4.50
N GLU A 208 2.51 -19.59 -5.66
CA GLU A 208 3.45 -20.32 -6.52
C GLU A 208 4.76 -20.62 -5.79
N TRP A 209 5.29 -19.65 -5.04
CA TRP A 209 6.54 -19.82 -4.30
C TRP A 209 6.42 -20.86 -3.17
N GLU A 210 5.32 -20.83 -2.40
CA GLU A 210 5.01 -21.84 -1.38
C GLU A 210 4.97 -23.26 -1.99
N ALA A 211 4.44 -23.39 -3.21
CA ALA A 211 4.30 -24.70 -3.86
C ALA A 211 5.62 -25.29 -4.37
N ILE A 212 6.57 -24.44 -4.76
CA ILE A 212 7.83 -24.84 -5.38
C ILE A 212 8.97 -24.92 -4.35
N GLU A 213 9.04 -23.96 -3.44
CA GLU A 213 10.13 -23.77 -2.50
C GLU A 213 9.78 -24.34 -1.12
N LYS A 214 10.47 -25.41 -0.74
CA LYS A 214 10.39 -25.95 0.63
C LYS A 214 10.96 -24.99 1.71
N THR A 215 11.45 -23.82 1.28
CA THR A 215 12.14 -22.83 2.12
C THR A 215 11.26 -21.65 2.54
N PHE A 216 10.00 -21.55 2.07
CA PHE A 216 9.10 -20.48 2.52
C PHE A 216 8.73 -20.70 4.00
N ASP A 217 9.29 -19.85 4.85
CA ASP A 217 8.98 -19.85 6.28
C ASP A 217 7.73 -18.98 6.53
N GLU A 218 6.59 -19.63 6.70
CA GLU A 218 5.30 -18.98 6.91
C GLU A 218 5.28 -18.17 8.23
N ALA A 219 5.98 -18.61 9.27
CA ALA A 219 6.04 -17.89 10.54
C ALA A 219 6.81 -16.56 10.39
N LYS A 220 7.93 -16.58 9.67
CA LYS A 220 8.69 -15.38 9.29
C LYS A 220 7.84 -14.44 8.42
N ALA A 221 7.17 -14.99 7.40
CA ALA A 221 6.29 -14.21 6.52
C ALA A 221 5.18 -13.51 7.31
N GLU A 222 4.55 -14.21 8.25
CA GLU A 222 3.54 -13.66 9.14
C GLU A 222 4.09 -12.52 10.02
N GLU A 223 5.28 -12.70 10.60
CA GLU A 223 5.93 -11.65 11.41
C GLU A 223 6.17 -10.38 10.60
N ILE A 224 6.70 -10.52 9.37
CA ILE A 224 6.92 -9.40 8.45
C ILE A 224 5.61 -8.70 8.11
N TYR A 225 4.59 -9.47 7.72
CA TYR A 225 3.27 -8.96 7.39
C TYR A 225 2.62 -8.19 8.55
N VAL A 226 2.62 -8.78 9.75
CA VAL A 226 2.03 -8.16 10.95
C VAL A 226 2.72 -6.85 11.30
N LYS A 227 4.03 -6.79 11.13
CA LYS A 227 4.79 -5.57 11.36
C LYS A 227 4.41 -4.46 10.38
N SER A 228 4.28 -4.76 9.08
CA SER A 228 3.79 -3.81 8.08
C SER A 228 2.35 -3.35 8.38
N MET A 229 1.45 -4.27 8.75
CA MET A 229 0.06 -3.94 9.14
C MET A 229 0.00 -3.01 10.36
N ASN A 230 0.88 -3.19 11.33
CA ASN A 230 0.95 -2.30 12.50
C ASN A 230 1.48 -0.92 12.14
N TYR A 231 2.38 -0.80 11.18
CA TYR A 231 2.80 0.51 10.66
C TYR A 231 1.65 1.23 9.94
N GLU A 232 0.87 0.53 9.11
CA GLU A 232 -0.35 1.10 8.52
C GLU A 232 -1.31 1.63 9.58
N LEU A 233 -1.57 0.85 10.63
CA LEU A 233 -2.40 1.28 11.75
C LEU A 233 -1.85 2.52 12.46
N GLN A 234 -0.54 2.57 12.70
CA GLN A 234 0.12 3.71 13.35
C GLN A 234 0.02 4.97 12.48
N VAL A 235 0.30 4.86 11.19
CA VAL A 235 0.19 5.97 10.23
C VAL A 235 -1.19 6.61 10.31
N PHE A 236 -2.27 5.83 10.18
CA PHE A 236 -3.63 6.37 10.26
C PHE A 236 -4.03 6.82 11.66
N THR A 237 -3.46 6.23 12.72
CA THR A 237 -3.70 6.64 14.11
C THR A 237 -3.06 7.99 14.44
N GLU A 238 -1.97 8.33 13.79
CA GLU A 238 -1.20 9.57 14.01
C GLU A 238 -1.61 10.70 13.06
N ALA A 239 -2.25 10.37 11.94
CA ALA A 239 -2.50 11.28 10.82
C ALA A 239 -3.37 12.51 11.16
N ASP A 240 -4.20 12.47 12.19
CA ASP A 240 -5.02 13.61 12.65
C ASP A 240 -4.59 14.16 14.01
N LYS A 241 -3.42 13.74 14.49
CA LYS A 241 -2.84 14.31 15.72
C LYS A 241 -1.99 15.53 15.34
N LYS A 242 -2.20 16.64 16.04
CA LYS A 242 -1.26 17.75 15.97
C LYS A 242 0.09 17.23 16.45
N GLU A 243 1.14 17.39 15.63
CA GLU A 243 2.49 17.27 16.16
C GLU A 243 2.56 18.19 17.39
N GLY A 244 2.89 17.58 18.55
CA GLY A 244 2.92 18.28 19.81
C GLY A 244 3.84 19.49 19.67
N GLY A 245 3.26 20.68 19.69
CA GLY A 245 4.02 21.91 19.66
C GLY A 245 5.02 21.91 20.81
N GLN A 246 6.31 21.92 20.44
CA GLN A 246 7.36 22.37 21.32
C GLN A 246 7.32 23.88 21.44
#